data_1f02e06ec7f786de6c61125a382c9161
#
_entry.id   1f02e06ec7f786de6c61125a382c9161
#
_cell.length_a   1.000
_cell.length_b   1.000
_cell.length_c   1.000
_cell.angle_alpha   90.00
_cell.angle_beta   90.00
_cell.angle_gamma   90.00
#
_symmetry.space_group_name_H-M   'P 1'
#
loop_
_entity.id
_entity.type
_entity.pdbx_description
1 polymer ?
#
loop_
_entity_poly.entity_id
_entity_poly.type
_entity_poly.pdbx_seq_one_letter_code
_entity_poly.pdbx_strand_id
1 'polypeptide(L)'
;MSENAGQARSRQTGVPAQAGWGKQFVKFSFYRVADAVRQGPQEARLELGKRLASLLDRSAERMLTRTYSTVGTRADTDFLIWQVSDDLDEIQRWHASLLASPIAGSLERPHSYLSMTMRSMYSNPLHDGAPKRDTLRDDGGTNDYLFV
;
A
#
# COMPACT_ATOMS: atom_id res chain seq x y z
N MET A 1 59.50 18.03 -8.73
CA MET A 1 58.45 18.11 -7.72
C MET A 1 57.13 18.19 -8.48
N SER A 2 56.47 17.09 -8.67
CA SER A 2 55.18 17.03 -9.39
C SER A 2 54.29 16.09 -8.62
N GLU A 3 53.32 16.68 -7.93
CA GLU A 3 52.26 15.96 -7.22
C GLU A 3 51.21 15.49 -8.23
N ASN A 4 51.05 14.21 -8.28
CA ASN A 4 50.05 13.55 -9.11
C ASN A 4 48.85 13.20 -8.21
N ALA A 5 47.82 14.07 -8.21
CA ALA A 5 46.60 13.87 -7.48
C ALA A 5 45.76 12.82 -8.22
N GLY A 6 45.68 11.64 -7.63
CA GLY A 6 44.84 10.52 -8.11
C GLY A 6 43.37 10.85 -7.99
N GLN A 7 42.68 11.06 -9.10
CA GLN A 7 41.23 11.08 -9.18
C GLN A 7 40.69 9.65 -9.08
N ALA A 8 40.11 9.34 -7.95
CA ALA A 8 39.28 8.12 -7.76
C ALA A 8 38.01 8.24 -8.61
N ARG A 9 37.99 7.60 -9.77
CA ARG A 9 36.77 7.41 -10.56
C ARG A 9 35.86 6.43 -9.85
N SER A 10 34.80 6.91 -9.25
CA SER A 10 33.68 6.09 -8.81
C SER A 10 33.07 5.42 -10.04
N ARG A 11 33.25 4.12 -10.18
CA ARG A 11 32.52 3.31 -11.15
C ARG A 11 31.07 3.22 -10.70
N GLN A 12 30.23 4.06 -11.27
CA GLN A 12 28.80 3.80 -11.28
C GLN A 12 28.57 2.58 -12.16
N THR A 13 28.40 1.43 -11.54
CA THR A 13 27.84 0.26 -12.21
C THR A 13 26.35 0.52 -12.42
N GLY A 14 26.03 1.22 -13.51
CA GLY A 14 24.68 1.35 -14.01
C GLY A 14 24.19 -0.02 -14.40
N VAL A 15 23.40 -0.66 -13.55
CA VAL A 15 22.56 -1.77 -13.98
C VAL A 15 21.61 -1.19 -15.01
N PRO A 16 21.58 -1.68 -16.26
CA PRO A 16 20.65 -1.17 -17.25
C PRO A 16 19.25 -1.37 -16.71
N ALA A 17 18.46 -0.30 -16.66
CA ALA A 17 17.05 -0.37 -16.38
C ALA A 17 16.44 -1.35 -17.38
N GLN A 18 16.08 -2.54 -16.93
CA GLN A 18 15.38 -3.52 -17.75
C GLN A 18 14.01 -2.91 -18.06
N ALA A 19 13.87 -2.45 -19.29
CA ALA A 19 12.62 -1.97 -19.81
C ALA A 19 11.56 -3.07 -19.67
N GLY A 20 10.47 -2.80 -18.99
CA GLY A 20 9.20 -3.44 -19.27
C GLY A 20 8.57 -4.37 -18.26
N TRP A 21 9.03 -4.45 -17.01
CA TRP A 21 8.31 -5.25 -16.00
C TRP A 21 7.99 -4.36 -14.80
N GLY A 22 6.81 -3.72 -14.83
CA GLY A 22 6.33 -2.90 -13.74
C GLY A 22 6.21 -3.73 -12.46
N LYS A 23 7.19 -3.63 -11.58
CA LYS A 23 7.08 -4.13 -10.21
C LYS A 23 6.13 -3.20 -9.48
N GLN A 24 5.14 -3.77 -8.78
CA GLN A 24 4.24 -3.00 -7.94
C GLN A 24 4.48 -3.37 -6.48
N PHE A 25 4.43 -2.36 -5.63
CA PHE A 25 4.40 -2.53 -4.19
C PHE A 25 2.97 -2.73 -3.74
N VAL A 26 2.75 -3.73 -2.90
CA VAL A 26 1.45 -4.09 -2.36
C VAL A 26 1.50 -3.97 -0.86
N LYS A 27 0.67 -3.09 -0.30
CA LYS A 27 0.61 -2.81 1.13
C LYS A 27 -0.72 -3.26 1.71
N PHE A 28 -0.64 -4.07 2.75
CA PHE A 28 -1.76 -4.45 3.60
C PHE A 28 -1.58 -3.81 4.97
N SER A 29 -2.52 -3.02 5.41
CA SER A 29 -2.49 -2.36 6.72
C SER A 29 -3.79 -2.63 7.44
N PHE A 30 -3.70 -3.38 8.53
CA PHE A 30 -4.85 -3.74 9.36
C PHE A 30 -4.97 -2.75 10.51
N TYR A 31 -6.16 -2.23 10.71
CA TYR A 31 -6.44 -1.20 11.69
C TYR A 31 -7.51 -1.62 12.69
N ARG A 32 -7.35 -1.14 13.89
CA ARG A 32 -8.33 -1.20 14.97
C ARG A 32 -8.64 0.22 15.40
N VAL A 33 -9.91 0.54 15.61
CA VAL A 33 -10.33 1.80 16.20
C VAL A 33 -10.00 1.78 17.69
N ALA A 34 -9.28 2.78 18.18
CA ALA A 34 -8.90 2.87 19.57
C ALA A 34 -10.13 2.85 20.51
N ASP A 35 -10.01 2.17 21.65
CA ASP A 35 -11.12 1.97 22.57
C ASP A 35 -11.72 3.29 23.07
N ALA A 36 -10.90 4.32 23.25
CA ALA A 36 -11.36 5.66 23.62
C ALA A 36 -12.37 6.26 22.61
N VAL A 37 -12.17 5.98 21.32
CA VAL A 37 -13.10 6.42 20.27
C VAL A 37 -14.34 5.53 20.23
N ARG A 38 -14.18 4.21 20.38
CA ARG A 38 -15.29 3.27 20.41
C ARG A 38 -16.30 3.57 21.52
N GLN A 39 -15.78 3.89 22.71
CA GLN A 39 -16.57 4.19 23.92
C GLN A 39 -16.96 5.67 23.98
N GLY A 40 -16.39 6.49 23.12
CA GLY A 40 -16.62 7.92 23.06
C GLY A 40 -17.95 8.31 22.40
N PRO A 41 -18.21 9.63 22.31
CA PRO A 41 -19.40 10.17 21.65
C PRO A 41 -19.52 9.72 20.20
N GLN A 42 -20.76 9.64 19.72
CA GLN A 42 -21.01 9.29 18.31
C GLN A 42 -20.37 10.27 17.34
N GLU A 43 -20.31 11.55 17.70
CA GLU A 43 -19.71 12.61 16.90
C GLU A 43 -18.22 12.33 16.63
N ALA A 44 -17.48 11.83 17.61
CA ALA A 44 -16.07 11.49 17.47
C ALA A 44 -15.87 10.34 16.45
N ARG A 45 -16.76 9.35 16.46
CA ARG A 45 -16.74 8.26 15.48
C ARG A 45 -17.06 8.73 14.06
N LEU A 46 -18.06 9.62 13.93
CA LEU A 46 -18.42 10.20 12.65
C LEU A 46 -17.29 11.08 12.09
N GLU A 47 -16.66 11.87 12.95
CA GLU A 47 -15.53 12.73 12.54
C GLU A 47 -14.32 11.88 12.10
N LEU A 48 -13.99 10.81 12.84
CA LEU A 48 -12.97 9.83 12.42
C LEU A 48 -13.29 9.29 11.03
N GLY A 49 -14.52 8.83 10.81
CA GLY A 49 -14.96 8.28 9.53
C GLY A 49 -14.81 9.28 8.38
N LYS A 50 -15.26 10.53 8.56
CA LYS A 50 -15.14 11.58 7.53
C LYS A 50 -13.69 11.90 7.18
N ARG A 51 -12.82 12.04 8.18
CA ARG A 51 -11.40 12.34 7.97
C ARG A 51 -10.67 11.18 7.32
N LEU A 52 -10.96 9.96 7.74
CA LEU A 52 -10.38 8.75 7.13
C LEU A 52 -10.84 8.61 5.68
N ALA A 53 -12.12 8.79 5.39
CA ALA A 53 -12.64 8.76 4.02
C ALA A 53 -11.93 9.79 3.13
N SER A 54 -11.79 11.04 3.58
CA SER A 54 -11.05 12.06 2.82
C SER A 54 -9.58 11.70 2.56
N LEU A 55 -8.90 11.01 3.50
CA LEU A 55 -7.54 10.51 3.28
C LEU A 55 -7.50 9.37 2.25
N LEU A 56 -8.50 8.49 2.28
CA LEU A 56 -8.61 7.36 1.36
C LEU A 56 -8.96 7.82 -0.06
N ASP A 57 -9.86 8.80 -0.21
CA ASP A 57 -10.20 9.38 -1.51
C ASP A 57 -8.95 9.96 -2.19
N ARG A 58 -8.16 10.75 -1.46
CA ARG A 58 -6.88 11.27 -1.98
C ARG A 58 -5.85 10.17 -2.31
N SER A 59 -5.89 9.05 -1.60
CA SER A 59 -5.08 7.89 -1.92
C SER A 59 -5.52 7.25 -3.24
N ALA A 60 -6.83 7.09 -3.42
CA ALA A 60 -7.42 6.46 -4.60
C ALA A 60 -7.17 7.24 -5.91
N GLU A 61 -6.95 8.56 -5.82
CA GLU A 61 -6.55 9.39 -6.97
C GLU A 61 -5.14 9.07 -7.49
N ARG A 62 -4.28 8.48 -6.66
CA ARG A 62 -2.85 8.29 -6.94
C ARG A 62 -2.43 6.83 -7.05
N MET A 63 -3.09 5.94 -6.35
CA MET A 63 -2.77 4.52 -6.28
C MET A 63 -4.04 3.69 -6.10
N LEU A 64 -4.00 2.43 -6.50
CA LEU A 64 -5.08 1.50 -6.17
C LEU A 64 -5.23 1.42 -4.66
N THR A 65 -6.39 1.83 -4.14
CA THR A 65 -6.70 1.82 -2.72
C THR A 65 -8.08 1.21 -2.50
N ARG A 66 -8.15 0.17 -1.68
CA ARG A 66 -9.39 -0.53 -1.30
C ARG A 66 -9.43 -0.72 0.21
N THR A 67 -10.62 -0.76 0.76
CA THR A 67 -10.85 -1.02 2.17
C THR A 67 -11.81 -2.18 2.34
N TYR A 68 -11.55 -3.00 3.34
CA TYR A 68 -12.38 -4.16 3.67
C TYR A 68 -12.62 -4.20 5.17
N SER A 69 -13.85 -4.48 5.58
CA SER A 69 -14.16 -4.73 6.98
C SER A 69 -13.58 -6.07 7.42
N THR A 70 -12.97 -6.10 8.59
CA THR A 70 -12.53 -7.33 9.25
C THR A 70 -13.40 -7.65 10.47
N VAL A 71 -14.42 -6.84 10.73
CA VAL A 71 -15.37 -7.05 11.82
C VAL A 71 -16.05 -8.41 11.67
N GLY A 72 -16.04 -9.21 12.73
CA GLY A 72 -16.62 -10.54 12.74
C GLY A 72 -15.74 -11.65 12.13
N THR A 73 -14.68 -11.30 11.41
CA THR A 73 -13.73 -12.27 10.84
C THR A 73 -12.40 -12.28 11.56
N ARG A 74 -12.02 -11.16 12.20
CA ARG A 74 -10.83 -11.04 13.04
C ARG A 74 -11.17 -10.41 14.38
N ALA A 75 -10.49 -10.89 15.44
CA ALA A 75 -10.70 -10.39 16.80
C ALA A 75 -9.89 -9.13 17.11
N ASP A 76 -8.83 -8.88 16.38
CA ASP A 76 -7.79 -7.90 16.67
C ASP A 76 -7.82 -6.66 15.76
N THR A 77 -8.67 -6.65 14.73
CA THR A 77 -8.77 -5.55 13.77
C THR A 77 -10.21 -5.30 13.33
N ASP A 78 -10.50 -4.08 12.88
CA ASP A 78 -11.83 -3.67 12.40
C ASP A 78 -11.88 -3.52 10.88
N PHE A 79 -10.76 -3.13 10.27
CA PHE A 79 -10.68 -2.98 8.83
C PHE A 79 -9.25 -3.11 8.30
N LEU A 80 -9.17 -3.41 7.02
CA LEU A 80 -7.96 -3.50 6.24
C LEU A 80 -7.95 -2.38 5.19
N ILE A 81 -6.82 -1.72 5.01
CA ILE A 81 -6.52 -0.89 3.85
C ILE A 81 -5.51 -1.65 2.98
N TRP A 82 -5.90 -1.90 1.73
CA TRP A 82 -5.06 -2.49 0.71
C TRP A 82 -4.68 -1.42 -0.31
N GLN A 83 -3.37 -1.24 -0.51
CA GLN A 83 -2.83 -0.24 -1.43
C GLN A 83 -1.84 -0.91 -2.39
N VAL A 84 -1.88 -0.49 -3.66
CA VAL A 84 -0.93 -0.93 -4.69
C VAL A 84 -0.43 0.29 -5.44
N SER A 85 0.88 0.42 -5.56
CA SER A 85 1.53 1.50 -6.31
C SER A 85 2.82 0.99 -6.97
N ASP A 86 3.16 1.58 -8.10
CA ASP A 86 4.47 1.40 -8.74
C ASP A 86 5.58 2.18 -8.01
N ASP A 87 5.19 3.15 -7.17
CA ASP A 87 6.07 3.99 -6.37
C ASP A 87 5.85 3.74 -4.87
N LEU A 88 6.87 3.21 -4.19
CA LEU A 88 6.84 2.99 -2.74
C LEU A 88 6.71 4.29 -1.95
N ASP A 89 7.30 5.37 -2.45
CA ASP A 89 7.24 6.67 -1.78
C ASP A 89 5.81 7.22 -1.71
N GLU A 90 4.94 6.88 -2.65
CA GLU A 90 3.52 7.25 -2.57
C GLU A 90 2.82 6.58 -1.40
N ILE A 91 3.05 5.28 -1.21
CA ILE A 91 2.53 4.54 -0.07
C ILE A 91 3.08 5.14 1.24
N GLN A 92 4.39 5.42 1.31
CA GLN A 92 5.01 6.00 2.51
C GLN A 92 4.47 7.40 2.82
N ARG A 93 4.34 8.26 1.80
CA ARG A 93 3.77 9.63 1.96
C ARG A 93 2.35 9.59 2.48
N TRP A 94 1.52 8.65 1.99
CA TRP A 94 0.17 8.50 2.49
C TRP A 94 0.15 8.09 3.98
N HIS A 95 0.96 7.10 4.37
CA HIS A 95 1.07 6.69 5.77
C HIS A 95 1.62 7.81 6.67
N ALA A 96 2.58 8.59 6.18
CA ALA A 96 3.08 9.77 6.90
C ALA A 96 1.98 10.82 7.09
N SER A 97 1.15 11.06 6.06
CA SER A 97 0.00 11.96 6.16
C SER A 97 -1.04 11.48 7.18
N LEU A 98 -1.29 10.19 7.25
CA LEU A 98 -2.17 9.60 8.27
C LEU A 98 -1.60 9.83 9.67
N LEU A 99 -0.30 9.55 9.87
CA LEU A 99 0.36 9.74 11.17
C LEU A 99 0.43 11.22 11.60
N ALA A 100 0.54 12.14 10.65
CA ALA A 100 0.51 13.58 10.92
C ALA A 100 -0.91 14.15 11.11
N SER A 101 -1.94 13.35 10.84
CA SER A 101 -3.33 13.80 10.92
C SER A 101 -3.87 13.78 12.36
N PRO A 102 -4.91 14.58 12.65
CA PRO A 102 -5.56 14.56 13.97
C PRO A 102 -6.17 13.21 14.38
N ILE A 103 -6.38 12.31 13.43
CA ILE A 103 -6.96 10.98 13.70
C ILE A 103 -5.90 9.90 13.98
N ALA A 104 -4.61 10.24 13.96
CA ALA A 104 -3.53 9.27 14.18
C ALA A 104 -3.71 8.47 15.48
N GLY A 105 -4.02 9.17 16.58
CA GLY A 105 -4.27 8.54 17.88
C GLY A 105 -5.58 7.77 18.01
N SER A 106 -6.45 7.86 17.00
CA SER A 106 -7.75 7.16 16.97
C SER A 106 -7.65 5.78 16.33
N LEU A 107 -6.50 5.44 15.75
CA LEU A 107 -6.27 4.20 15.00
C LEU A 107 -5.03 3.49 15.52
N GLU A 108 -5.19 2.25 15.88
CA GLU A 108 -4.10 1.30 16.12
C GLU A 108 -3.83 0.52 14.84
N ARG A 109 -2.58 0.12 14.61
CA ARG A 109 -2.21 -0.70 13.46
C ARG A 109 -1.50 -1.97 13.91
N PRO A 110 -2.25 -3.01 14.35
CA PRO A 110 -1.68 -4.24 14.87
C PRO A 110 -0.84 -5.00 13.85
N HIS A 111 -1.25 -4.98 12.57
CA HIS A 111 -0.56 -5.72 11.52
C HIS A 111 -0.32 -4.83 10.28
N SER A 112 0.83 -5.07 9.64
CA SER A 112 1.24 -4.30 8.47
C SER A 112 2.21 -5.13 7.64
N TYR A 113 1.84 -5.40 6.38
CA TYR A 113 2.64 -6.21 5.46
C TYR A 113 2.93 -5.41 4.20
N LEU A 114 4.16 -5.51 3.72
CA LEU A 114 4.58 -4.96 2.45
C LEU A 114 5.11 -6.11 1.60
N SER A 115 4.62 -6.21 0.39
CA SER A 115 5.10 -7.17 -0.60
C SER A 115 5.33 -6.46 -1.94
N MET A 116 5.84 -7.19 -2.89
CA MET A 116 6.08 -6.71 -4.24
C MET A 116 5.59 -7.78 -5.23
N THR A 117 4.93 -7.35 -6.29
CA THR A 117 4.54 -8.26 -7.36
C THR A 117 5.80 -8.75 -8.09
N MET A 118 5.83 -10.04 -8.39
CA MET A 118 6.85 -10.66 -9.22
C MET A 118 6.17 -11.42 -10.35
N ARG A 119 6.79 -11.40 -11.54
CA ARG A 119 6.36 -12.27 -12.61
C ARG A 119 6.53 -13.73 -12.18
N SER A 120 5.48 -14.53 -12.37
CA SER A 120 5.60 -15.97 -12.17
C SER A 120 6.64 -16.56 -13.13
N MET A 121 7.63 -17.25 -12.59
CA MET A 121 8.60 -18.01 -13.39
C MET A 121 8.03 -19.34 -13.91
N TYR A 122 6.85 -19.71 -13.42
CA TYR A 122 6.18 -20.94 -13.85
C TYR A 122 5.31 -20.63 -15.08
N SER A 123 5.76 -21.03 -16.25
CA SER A 123 4.91 -21.11 -17.45
C SER A 123 4.03 -22.35 -17.32
N ASN A 124 2.72 -22.18 -17.20
CA ASN A 124 1.80 -23.31 -17.30
C ASN A 124 1.38 -23.44 -18.78
N PRO A 125 1.84 -24.48 -19.50
CA PRO A 125 1.52 -24.65 -20.91
C PRO A 125 0.02 -24.81 -21.19
N LEU A 126 -0.80 -25.11 -20.17
CA LEU A 126 -2.25 -25.25 -20.29
C LEU A 126 -2.99 -23.90 -20.34
N HIS A 127 -2.31 -22.76 -20.13
CA HIS A 127 -2.88 -21.42 -20.14
C HIS A 127 -2.25 -20.47 -21.17
N ASP A 128 -1.64 -21.01 -22.22
CA ASP A 128 -1.01 -20.24 -23.31
C ASP A 128 -2.04 -19.54 -24.19
N GLY A 129 -2.85 -18.65 -23.63
CA GLY A 129 -3.86 -17.87 -24.38
C GLY A 129 -4.60 -16.85 -23.52
N ALA A 130 -4.52 -16.95 -22.20
CA ALA A 130 -5.12 -15.95 -21.34
C ALA A 130 -4.17 -14.75 -21.19
N PRO A 131 -4.65 -13.50 -21.28
CA PRO A 131 -3.83 -12.33 -21.02
C PRO A 131 -3.28 -12.43 -19.60
N LYS A 132 -1.95 -12.59 -19.46
CA LYS A 132 -1.29 -12.57 -18.17
C LYS A 132 -1.50 -11.18 -17.58
N ARG A 133 -2.26 -11.08 -16.48
CA ARG A 133 -2.33 -9.85 -15.70
C ARG A 133 -1.02 -9.68 -14.97
N ASP A 134 -0.10 -8.95 -15.56
CA ASP A 134 1.23 -8.69 -14.97
C ASP A 134 1.19 -7.57 -13.93
N THR A 135 0.07 -6.85 -13.81
CA THR A 135 -0.11 -5.73 -12.88
C THR A 135 -1.49 -5.75 -12.24
N LEU A 136 -1.53 -5.37 -10.97
CA LEU A 136 -2.77 -5.11 -10.25
C LEU A 136 -3.28 -3.72 -10.64
N ARG A 137 -4.48 -3.65 -11.21
CA ARG A 137 -5.12 -2.40 -11.62
C ARG A 137 -6.53 -2.34 -11.06
N ASP A 138 -7.00 -1.13 -10.85
CA ASP A 138 -8.42 -0.93 -10.63
C ASP A 138 -9.16 -1.18 -11.94
N ASP A 139 -9.92 -2.25 -11.99
CA ASP A 139 -10.78 -2.60 -13.14
C ASP A 139 -12.19 -2.03 -13.00
N GLY A 140 -12.42 -1.17 -11.99
CA GLY A 140 -13.73 -0.60 -11.68
C GLY A 140 -14.70 -1.62 -11.07
N GLY A 141 -14.27 -2.86 -10.88
CA GLY A 141 -15.07 -3.90 -10.24
C GLY A 141 -15.16 -3.69 -8.73
N THR A 142 -16.32 -3.95 -8.17
CA THR A 142 -16.49 -4.08 -6.72
C THR A 142 -16.28 -5.56 -6.37
N ASN A 143 -15.15 -5.85 -5.71
CA ASN A 143 -14.97 -7.15 -5.09
C ASN A 143 -15.46 -7.05 -3.65
N ASP A 144 -16.50 -7.80 -3.30
CA ASP A 144 -17.08 -7.77 -1.96
C ASP A 144 -16.15 -8.39 -0.91
N TYR A 145 -15.24 -9.26 -1.34
CA TYR A 145 -14.32 -9.98 -0.46
C TYR A 145 -12.89 -9.96 -0.98
N LEU A 146 -11.93 -9.80 -0.06
CA LEU A 146 -10.51 -10.00 -0.28
C LEU A 146 -10.03 -11.18 0.58
N PHE A 147 -9.49 -12.21 -0.07
CA PHE A 147 -8.80 -13.31 0.61
C PHE A 147 -7.29 -13.11 0.48
N VAL A 148 -6.57 -13.12 1.60
CA VAL A 148 -5.12 -12.92 1.70
C VAL A 148 -4.48 -14.12 2.38
#